data_5a7458b3ffdb15b26b561dabd1ba4461
#
_entry.id   5a7458b3ffdb15b26b561dabd1ba4461
#
_cell.length_a   1.000
_cell.length_b   1.000
_cell.length_c   1.000
_cell.angle_alpha   90.00
_cell.angle_beta   90.00
_cell.angle_gamma   90.00
#
_symmetry.space_group_name_H-M   'P 1'
#
loop_
_entity.id
_entity.type
_entity.pdbx_description
1 polymer ?
#
loop_
_entity_poly.entity_id
_entity_poly.type
_entity_poly.pdbx_seq_one_letter_code
_entity_poly.pdbx_strand_id
1 'polypeptide(L)'
;MDEVLENALSWKEYAETLPEEFTEQVQQIWQLWMKNRRELEQIYHTLPTSVFQADLNPTNLLIDENGKFVGVYDFNLCGKDVFLNYLFREIYGEDFEPEISRIKEMLQVVSKYYIFSESEKKAALMLYRCIKPLWFTKLHKLKSLEGNTEAIKKHLDETQKSLTEEIDFSAYMSYTGN
;
A
#
# COMPACT_ATOMS: atom_id res chain seq x y z
N MET A 1 8.58 7.15 0.67
CA MET A 1 7.41 7.92 1.19
C MET A 1 6.96 9.07 0.28
N ASP A 2 7.82 9.57 -0.61
CA ASP A 2 7.45 10.70 -1.50
C ASP A 2 6.37 10.31 -2.50
N GLU A 3 6.50 9.19 -3.18
CA GLU A 3 5.47 8.66 -4.09
C GLU A 3 4.12 8.41 -3.39
N VAL A 4 4.14 7.97 -2.12
CA VAL A 4 2.90 7.81 -1.32
C VAL A 4 2.22 9.16 -1.09
N LEU A 5 3.01 10.22 -0.85
CA LEU A 5 2.49 11.58 -0.73
C LEU A 5 1.95 12.10 -2.07
N GLU A 6 2.67 11.89 -3.15
CA GLU A 6 2.26 12.31 -4.50
C GLU A 6 0.93 11.66 -4.92
N ASN A 7 0.78 10.37 -4.66
CA ASN A 7 -0.49 9.66 -4.90
C ASN A 7 -1.64 10.24 -4.07
N ALA A 8 -1.40 10.50 -2.79
CA ALA A 8 -2.42 11.06 -1.90
C ALA A 8 -2.81 12.50 -2.28
N LEU A 9 -1.84 13.34 -2.69
CA LEU A 9 -2.10 14.69 -3.18
C LEU A 9 -2.91 14.66 -4.49
N SER A 10 -2.56 13.78 -5.43
CA SER A 10 -3.29 13.61 -6.68
C SER A 10 -4.72 13.13 -6.44
N TRP A 11 -4.92 12.24 -5.46
CA TRP A 11 -6.25 11.80 -5.05
C TRP A 11 -7.05 12.97 -4.48
N LYS A 12 -6.45 13.75 -3.56
CA LYS A 12 -7.10 14.91 -2.94
C LYS A 12 -7.51 15.95 -3.97
N GLU A 13 -6.58 16.32 -4.87
CA GLU A 13 -6.84 17.30 -5.92
C GLU A 13 -8.05 16.92 -6.79
N TYR A 14 -8.14 15.65 -7.20
CA TYR A 14 -9.29 15.17 -7.93
C TYR A 14 -10.57 15.12 -7.08
N ALA A 15 -10.48 14.61 -5.85
CA ALA A 15 -11.63 14.48 -4.96
C ALA A 15 -12.26 15.84 -4.60
N GLU A 16 -11.47 16.92 -4.58
CA GLU A 16 -11.95 18.29 -4.39
C GLU A 16 -12.77 18.83 -5.59
N THR A 17 -12.73 18.16 -6.75
CA THR A 17 -13.58 18.49 -7.91
C THR A 17 -14.95 17.78 -7.91
N LEU A 18 -15.16 16.86 -6.97
CA LEU A 18 -16.43 16.15 -6.82
C LEU A 18 -17.58 17.11 -6.42
N PRO A 19 -18.87 16.72 -6.64
CA PRO A 19 -20.01 17.49 -6.19
C PRO A 19 -19.95 17.91 -4.73
N GLU A 20 -20.50 19.08 -4.40
CA GLU A 20 -20.45 19.71 -3.08
C GLU A 20 -20.91 18.79 -1.95
N GLU A 21 -21.85 17.89 -2.21
CA GLU A 21 -22.34 16.90 -1.25
C GLU A 21 -21.26 15.99 -0.68
N PHE A 22 -20.10 15.84 -1.35
CA PHE A 22 -18.96 15.02 -0.92
C PHE A 22 -17.86 15.81 -0.20
N THR A 23 -17.94 17.14 -0.18
CA THR A 23 -16.88 18.02 0.34
C THR A 23 -16.47 17.66 1.77
N GLU A 24 -17.46 17.49 2.66
CA GLU A 24 -17.20 17.16 4.06
C GLU A 24 -16.51 15.79 4.20
N GLN A 25 -16.99 14.78 3.47
CA GLN A 25 -16.40 13.43 3.50
C GLN A 25 -14.98 13.41 2.95
N VAL A 26 -14.70 14.11 1.86
CA VAL A 26 -13.35 14.27 1.28
C VAL A 26 -12.40 14.92 2.29
N GLN A 27 -12.85 15.97 2.99
CA GLN A 27 -12.06 16.60 4.05
C GLN A 27 -11.77 15.65 5.22
N GLN A 28 -12.75 14.87 5.66
CA GLN A 28 -12.58 13.87 6.72
C GLN A 28 -11.58 12.78 6.33
N ILE A 29 -11.67 12.25 5.10
CA ILE A 29 -10.72 11.27 4.55
C ILE A 29 -9.29 11.84 4.58
N TRP A 30 -9.12 13.07 4.09
CA TRP A 30 -7.82 13.74 4.08
C TRP A 30 -7.25 13.93 5.49
N GLN A 31 -8.06 14.37 6.44
CA GLN A 31 -7.63 14.54 7.83
C GLN A 31 -7.21 13.22 8.48
N LEU A 32 -7.95 12.13 8.25
CA LEU A 32 -7.61 10.79 8.72
C LEU A 32 -6.30 10.30 8.11
N TRP A 33 -6.11 10.48 6.81
CA TRP A 33 -4.86 10.10 6.13
C TRP A 33 -3.66 10.88 6.70
N MET A 34 -3.79 12.20 6.84
CA MET A 34 -2.75 13.04 7.42
C MET A 34 -2.41 12.67 8.88
N LYS A 35 -3.40 12.24 9.65
CA LYS A 35 -3.17 11.71 11.00
C LYS A 35 -2.34 10.43 10.96
N ASN A 36 -2.75 9.44 10.17
CA ASN A 36 -2.03 8.17 10.01
C ASN A 36 -0.59 8.41 9.52
N ARG A 37 -0.39 9.32 8.57
CA ARG A 37 0.94 9.68 8.07
C ARG A 37 1.83 10.26 9.17
N ARG A 38 1.35 11.21 9.97
CA ARG A 38 2.13 11.81 11.08
C ARG A 38 2.54 10.77 12.12
N GLU A 39 1.67 9.80 12.42
CA GLU A 39 1.97 8.71 13.33
C GLU A 39 3.07 7.80 12.75
N LEU A 40 2.97 7.46 11.46
CA LEU A 40 4.00 6.67 10.78
C LEU A 40 5.36 7.42 10.71
N GLU A 41 5.37 8.70 10.40
CA GLU A 41 6.59 9.53 10.29
C GLU A 41 7.41 9.52 11.58
N GLN A 42 6.77 9.39 12.76
CA GLN A 42 7.47 9.34 14.05
C GLN A 42 8.38 8.11 14.19
N ILE A 43 8.02 7.00 13.53
CA ILE A 43 8.76 5.74 13.65
C ILE A 43 9.45 5.32 12.35
N TYR A 44 9.11 5.94 11.21
CA TYR A 44 9.56 5.50 9.89
C TYR A 44 11.08 5.37 9.78
N HIS A 45 11.83 6.33 10.33
CA HIS A 45 13.30 6.35 10.30
C HIS A 45 13.95 5.25 11.15
N THR A 46 13.19 4.59 12.02
CA THR A 46 13.68 3.47 12.86
C THR A 46 13.47 2.10 12.21
N LEU A 47 12.71 2.06 11.11
CA LEU A 47 12.39 0.81 10.44
C LEU A 47 13.58 0.32 9.58
N PRO A 48 13.77 -1.00 9.47
CA PRO A 48 14.81 -1.58 8.63
C PRO A 48 14.67 -1.15 7.17
N THR A 49 15.80 -0.82 6.55
CA THR A 49 15.87 -0.45 5.13
C THR A 49 16.50 -1.57 4.31
N SER A 50 16.09 -1.70 3.06
CA SER A 50 16.66 -2.61 2.08
C SER A 50 16.86 -1.92 0.75
N VAL A 51 17.75 -2.48 -0.06
CA VAL A 51 17.81 -2.16 -1.50
C VAL A 51 16.73 -2.98 -2.19
N PHE A 52 16.06 -2.38 -3.15
CA PHE A 52 15.00 -3.03 -3.94
C PHE A 52 15.16 -2.69 -5.42
N GLN A 53 14.62 -3.55 -6.25
CA GLN A 53 14.37 -3.31 -7.67
C GLN A 53 12.86 -3.06 -7.82
N ALA A 54 12.48 -1.90 -8.35
CA ALA A 54 11.08 -1.45 -8.36
C ALA A 54 10.28 -1.91 -9.59
N ASP A 55 10.92 -2.61 -10.52
CA ASP A 55 10.28 -3.09 -11.75
C ASP A 55 10.40 -4.62 -11.88
N LEU A 56 9.80 -5.32 -10.92
CA LEU A 56 9.77 -6.80 -10.86
C LEU A 56 8.66 -7.39 -11.77
N ASN A 57 8.50 -6.85 -12.96
CA ASN A 57 7.60 -7.48 -13.93
C ASN A 57 8.21 -8.80 -14.49
N PRO A 58 7.39 -9.70 -15.05
CA PRO A 58 7.86 -11.01 -15.54
C PRO A 58 8.99 -10.94 -16.58
N THR A 59 9.08 -9.83 -17.33
CA THR A 59 10.15 -9.66 -18.35
C THR A 59 11.50 -9.36 -17.73
N ASN A 60 11.56 -8.92 -16.48
CA ASN A 60 12.79 -8.62 -15.75
C ASN A 60 13.22 -9.75 -14.81
N LEU A 61 12.51 -10.88 -14.83
CA LEU A 61 12.84 -12.06 -14.05
C LEU A 61 13.55 -13.10 -14.92
N LEU A 62 14.63 -13.67 -14.38
CA LEU A 62 15.32 -14.82 -14.98
C LEU A 62 14.84 -16.09 -14.31
N ILE A 63 14.31 -17.01 -15.11
CA ILE A 63 13.89 -18.34 -14.68
C ILE A 63 14.60 -19.38 -15.53
N ASP A 64 14.97 -20.51 -14.93
CA ASP A 64 15.59 -21.62 -15.65
C ASP A 64 14.55 -22.47 -16.41
N GLU A 65 15.02 -23.50 -17.10
CA GLU A 65 14.21 -24.43 -17.89
C GLU A 65 13.17 -25.21 -17.06
N ASN A 66 13.36 -25.26 -15.74
CA ASN A 66 12.44 -25.91 -14.80
C ASN A 66 11.46 -24.92 -14.14
N GLY A 67 11.47 -23.65 -14.55
CA GLY A 67 10.65 -22.59 -13.98
C GLY A 67 11.15 -22.05 -12.64
N LYS A 68 12.40 -22.35 -12.24
CA LYS A 68 12.98 -21.89 -11.00
C LYS A 68 13.58 -20.48 -11.18
N PHE A 69 13.33 -19.61 -10.24
CA PHE A 69 13.93 -18.29 -10.19
C PHE A 69 15.47 -18.37 -10.10
N VAL A 70 16.15 -17.65 -11.00
CA VAL A 70 17.61 -17.58 -11.10
C VAL A 70 18.13 -16.19 -10.75
N GLY A 71 17.40 -15.15 -11.10
CA GLY A 71 17.82 -13.78 -10.82
C GLY A 71 16.90 -12.72 -11.39
N VAL A 72 17.31 -11.47 -11.22
CA VAL A 72 16.64 -10.28 -11.74
C VAL A 72 17.63 -9.48 -12.56
N TYR A 73 17.17 -8.82 -13.60
CA TYR A 73 17.96 -7.85 -14.35
C TYR A 73 17.20 -6.53 -14.51
N ASP A 74 17.79 -5.55 -15.18
CA ASP A 74 17.28 -4.20 -15.37
C ASP A 74 17.06 -3.45 -14.04
N PHE A 75 18.18 -3.03 -13.42
CA PHE A 75 18.19 -2.26 -12.18
C PHE A 75 18.05 -0.73 -12.39
N ASN A 76 17.52 -0.28 -13.52
CA ASN A 76 17.33 1.15 -13.80
C ASN A 76 16.39 1.82 -12.77
N LEU A 77 15.43 1.06 -12.23
CA LEU A 77 14.50 1.49 -11.20
C LEU A 77 14.83 0.83 -9.85
N CYS A 78 16.07 0.88 -9.42
CA CYS A 78 16.45 0.41 -8.10
C CYS A 78 16.55 1.58 -7.11
N GLY A 79 16.40 1.26 -5.82
CA GLY A 79 16.47 2.25 -4.77
C GLY A 79 16.76 1.63 -3.41
N LYS A 80 16.76 2.48 -2.38
CA LYS A 80 16.85 2.07 -0.98
C LYS A 80 15.71 2.75 -0.21
N ASP A 81 14.90 1.96 0.47
CA ASP A 81 13.82 2.46 1.32
C ASP A 81 13.56 1.47 2.46
N VAL A 82 12.62 1.80 3.33
CA VAL A 82 12.10 0.88 4.34
C VAL A 82 11.56 -0.38 3.65
N PHE A 83 12.07 -1.54 4.07
CA PHE A 83 11.74 -2.83 3.45
C PHE A 83 10.22 -3.08 3.43
N LEU A 84 9.57 -2.84 4.55
CA LEU A 84 8.12 -3.06 4.69
C LEU A 84 7.30 -2.10 3.80
N ASN A 85 7.77 -0.84 3.62
CA ASN A 85 7.15 0.11 2.70
C ASN A 85 7.16 -0.41 1.26
N TYR A 86 8.29 -0.94 0.81
CA TYR A 86 8.41 -1.56 -0.49
C TYR A 86 7.41 -2.71 -0.65
N LEU A 87 7.33 -3.65 0.31
CA LEU A 87 6.39 -4.76 0.25
C LEU A 87 4.93 -4.31 0.11
N PHE A 88 4.51 -3.31 0.88
CA PHE A 88 3.13 -2.81 0.81
C PHE A 88 2.83 -2.08 -0.51
N ARG A 89 3.82 -1.47 -1.15
CA ARG A 89 3.66 -0.82 -2.46
C ARG A 89 3.51 -1.82 -3.59
N GLU A 90 4.30 -2.91 -3.57
CA GLU A 90 4.33 -3.91 -4.64
C GLU A 90 3.05 -4.75 -4.76
N ILE A 91 2.21 -4.76 -3.73
CA ILE A 91 0.93 -5.47 -3.80
C ILE A 91 -0.10 -4.59 -4.48
N TYR A 92 -0.26 -4.79 -5.76
CA TYR A 92 -1.34 -4.20 -6.55
C TYR A 92 -2.56 -5.13 -6.53
N GLY A 93 -3.70 -4.61 -6.10
CA GLY A 93 -4.96 -5.24 -6.38
C GLY A 93 -5.40 -4.84 -7.80
N GLU A 94 -5.30 -5.72 -8.78
CA GLU A 94 -5.97 -5.51 -10.08
C GLU A 94 -7.49 -5.57 -9.89
N ASP A 95 -7.93 -6.48 -9.03
CA ASP A 95 -9.30 -6.55 -8.55
C ASP A 95 -9.38 -5.98 -7.14
N PHE A 96 -10.35 -5.12 -6.90
CA PHE A 96 -10.54 -4.37 -5.65
C PHE A 96 -10.82 -5.24 -4.42
N GLU A 97 -10.91 -6.52 -4.57
CA GLU A 97 -11.00 -7.56 -3.56
C GLU A 97 -10.04 -8.72 -3.93
N PRO A 98 -9.25 -9.21 -3.05
CA PRO A 98 -9.05 -9.02 -1.63
C PRO A 98 -7.64 -8.50 -1.29
N GLU A 99 -7.41 -7.20 -1.42
CA GLU A 99 -6.10 -6.58 -1.19
C GLU A 99 -5.51 -6.96 0.18
N ILE A 100 -6.33 -6.96 1.22
CA ILE A 100 -5.91 -7.35 2.59
C ILE A 100 -5.48 -8.82 2.64
N SER A 101 -6.18 -9.73 1.96
CA SER A 101 -5.83 -11.15 1.91
C SER A 101 -4.49 -11.38 1.22
N ARG A 102 -4.24 -10.67 0.11
CA ARG A 102 -2.94 -10.72 -0.59
C ARG A 102 -1.79 -10.19 0.27
N ILE A 103 -2.01 -9.10 1.02
CA ILE A 103 -1.03 -8.58 1.96
C ILE A 103 -0.71 -9.62 3.04
N LYS A 104 -1.72 -10.24 3.62
CA LYS A 104 -1.54 -11.30 4.63
C LYS A 104 -0.76 -12.49 4.07
N GLU A 105 -1.13 -12.97 2.89
CA GLU A 105 -0.43 -14.06 2.20
C GLU A 105 1.04 -13.70 1.91
N MET A 106 1.31 -12.52 1.38
CA MET A 106 2.67 -12.04 1.15
C MET A 106 3.48 -12.01 2.45
N LEU A 107 2.93 -11.44 3.53
CA LEU A 107 3.61 -11.39 4.82
C LEU A 107 3.94 -12.81 5.35
N GLN A 108 3.02 -13.77 5.16
CA GLN A 108 3.27 -15.17 5.49
C GLN A 108 4.39 -15.80 4.64
N VAL A 109 4.44 -15.50 3.35
CA VAL A 109 5.51 -15.99 2.47
C VAL A 109 6.85 -15.38 2.88
N VAL A 110 6.90 -14.07 3.09
CA VAL A 110 8.12 -13.36 3.50
C VAL A 110 8.61 -13.85 4.88
N SER A 111 7.70 -14.12 5.82
CA SER A 111 8.06 -14.58 7.16
C SER A 111 8.74 -15.97 7.20
N LYS A 112 8.73 -16.73 6.11
CA LYS A 112 9.52 -17.96 5.98
C LYS A 112 11.02 -17.70 5.82
N TYR A 113 11.39 -16.49 5.37
CA TYR A 113 12.74 -16.11 4.98
C TYR A 113 13.27 -14.90 5.74
N TYR A 114 12.38 -14.10 6.34
CA TYR A 114 12.70 -12.85 7.00
C TYR A 114 12.06 -12.76 8.38
N ILE A 115 12.85 -12.35 9.38
CA ILE A 115 12.37 -12.14 10.76
C ILE A 115 12.00 -10.67 10.92
N PHE A 116 10.70 -10.39 10.91
CA PHE A 116 10.20 -9.04 11.17
C PHE A 116 10.47 -8.60 12.61
N SER A 117 11.00 -7.40 12.76
CA SER A 117 11.18 -6.76 14.06
C SER A 117 9.82 -6.33 14.66
N GLU A 118 9.79 -6.11 15.97
CA GLU A 118 8.59 -5.62 16.65
C GLU A 118 8.17 -4.21 16.16
N SER A 119 9.13 -3.39 15.74
CA SER A 119 8.84 -2.09 15.12
C SER A 119 8.15 -2.23 13.77
N GLU A 120 8.56 -3.21 12.95
CA GLU A 120 7.89 -3.48 11.66
C GLU A 120 6.48 -4.02 11.87
N LYS A 121 6.27 -4.93 12.82
CA LYS A 121 4.93 -5.43 13.14
C LYS A 121 3.99 -4.31 13.57
N LYS A 122 4.47 -3.37 14.39
CA LYS A 122 3.70 -2.18 14.78
C LYS A 122 3.45 -1.24 13.61
N ALA A 123 4.41 -1.08 12.70
CA ALA A 123 4.30 -0.19 11.55
C ALA A 123 3.38 -0.72 10.44
N ALA A 124 3.12 -2.04 10.37
CA ALA A 124 2.41 -2.67 9.26
C ALA A 124 1.03 -2.05 9.00
N LEU A 125 0.21 -1.86 10.04
CA LEU A 125 -1.10 -1.23 9.92
C LEU A 125 -0.99 0.26 9.52
N MET A 126 -0.01 0.98 10.07
CA MET A 126 0.21 2.39 9.73
C MET A 126 0.63 2.54 8.26
N LEU A 127 1.50 1.67 7.77
CA LEU A 127 1.91 1.63 6.35
C LEU A 127 0.73 1.31 5.45
N TYR A 128 -0.09 0.30 5.79
CA TYR A 128 -1.31 0.01 5.06
C TYR A 128 -2.20 1.25 4.93
N ARG A 129 -2.52 1.90 6.05
CA ARG A 129 -3.38 3.09 6.10
C ARG A 129 -2.79 4.31 5.38
N CYS A 130 -1.47 4.40 5.25
CA CYS A 130 -0.83 5.47 4.50
C CYS A 130 -0.77 5.20 2.99
N ILE A 131 -0.56 3.94 2.59
CA ILE A 131 -0.31 3.59 1.19
C ILE A 131 -1.61 3.28 0.45
N LYS A 132 -2.37 2.28 0.93
CA LYS A 132 -3.44 1.66 0.15
C LYS A 132 -4.69 2.51 -0.07
N PRO A 133 -5.22 3.25 0.93
CA PRO A 133 -6.47 3.98 0.75
C PRO A 133 -6.46 5.05 -0.33
N LEU A 134 -5.30 5.70 -0.54
CA LEU A 134 -5.14 6.78 -1.53
C LEU A 134 -4.12 6.44 -2.62
N TRP A 135 -3.89 5.15 -2.88
CA TRP A 135 -2.99 4.70 -3.95
C TRP A 135 -3.54 5.06 -5.33
N PHE A 136 -2.69 5.18 -6.34
CA PHE A 136 -3.09 5.60 -7.69
C PHE A 136 -4.24 4.77 -8.28
N THR A 137 -4.31 3.47 -7.97
CA THR A 137 -5.42 2.60 -8.43
C THR A 137 -6.77 3.03 -7.85
N LYS A 138 -6.80 3.53 -6.61
CA LYS A 138 -8.02 4.07 -5.98
C LYS A 138 -8.44 5.38 -6.63
N LEU A 139 -7.47 6.23 -7.02
CA LEU A 139 -7.74 7.43 -7.80
C LEU A 139 -8.32 7.08 -9.18
N HIS A 140 -7.72 6.13 -9.90
CA HIS A 140 -8.23 5.69 -11.21
C HIS A 140 -9.65 5.14 -11.09
N LYS A 141 -9.93 4.38 -10.03
CA LYS A 141 -11.30 3.90 -9.76
C LYS A 141 -12.24 5.07 -9.53
N LEU A 142 -11.89 6.01 -8.65
CA LEU A 142 -12.74 7.19 -8.37
C LEU A 142 -13.05 7.95 -9.65
N LYS A 143 -12.06 8.21 -10.50
CA LYS A 143 -12.25 8.84 -11.82
C LYS A 143 -13.21 8.06 -12.73
N SER A 144 -13.15 6.73 -12.73
CA SER A 144 -14.04 5.89 -13.54
C SER A 144 -15.50 5.92 -13.10
N LEU A 145 -15.80 6.48 -11.92
CA LEU A 145 -17.16 6.59 -11.37
C LEU A 145 -17.82 7.94 -11.68
N GLU A 146 -17.18 8.80 -12.48
CA GLU A 146 -17.71 10.11 -12.85
C GLU A 146 -19.17 10.03 -13.31
N GLY A 147 -20.01 10.93 -12.76
CA GLY A 147 -21.45 10.96 -13.04
C GLY A 147 -22.31 9.93 -12.26
N ASN A 148 -21.70 9.03 -11.48
CA ASN A 148 -22.43 8.05 -10.67
C ASN A 148 -22.28 8.34 -9.17
N THR A 149 -23.14 9.22 -8.65
CA THR A 149 -23.12 9.69 -7.25
C THR A 149 -23.15 8.55 -6.23
N GLU A 150 -23.98 7.52 -6.44
CA GLU A 150 -24.08 6.38 -5.51
C GLU A 150 -22.78 5.57 -5.46
N ALA A 151 -22.19 5.31 -6.62
CA ALA A 151 -20.91 4.59 -6.70
C ALA A 151 -19.75 5.42 -6.12
N ILE A 152 -19.73 6.75 -6.33
CA ILE A 152 -18.76 7.67 -5.71
C ILE A 152 -18.90 7.59 -4.19
N LYS A 153 -20.11 7.73 -3.65
CA LYS A 153 -20.36 7.64 -2.20
C LYS A 153 -19.83 6.33 -1.62
N LYS A 154 -20.19 5.21 -2.24
CA LYS A 154 -19.71 3.88 -1.81
C LYS A 154 -18.18 3.82 -1.79
N HIS A 155 -17.51 4.32 -2.83
CA HIS A 155 -16.06 4.33 -2.91
C HIS A 155 -15.42 5.19 -1.81
N LEU A 156 -15.98 6.37 -1.52
CA LEU A 156 -15.52 7.23 -0.42
C LEU A 156 -15.74 6.57 0.96
N ASP A 157 -16.89 5.90 1.17
CA ASP A 157 -17.16 5.14 2.41
C ASP A 157 -16.14 4.01 2.62
N GLU A 158 -15.82 3.25 1.58
CA GLU A 158 -14.79 2.21 1.59
C GLU A 158 -13.39 2.78 1.86
N THR A 159 -13.06 3.92 1.25
CA THR A 159 -11.79 4.63 1.48
C THR A 159 -11.68 5.09 2.94
N GLN A 160 -12.72 5.71 3.47
CA GLN A 160 -12.76 6.18 4.87
C GLN A 160 -12.66 5.00 5.85
N LYS A 161 -13.36 3.90 5.58
CA LYS A 161 -13.28 2.67 6.36
C LYS A 161 -11.84 2.13 6.39
N SER A 162 -11.16 2.03 5.26
CA SER A 162 -9.79 1.50 5.19
C SER A 162 -8.75 2.35 5.94
N LEU A 163 -9.03 3.65 6.17
CA LEU A 163 -8.19 4.54 6.99
C LEU A 163 -8.35 4.32 8.50
N THR A 164 -9.43 3.67 8.94
CA THR A 164 -9.77 3.48 10.35
C THR A 164 -9.89 2.01 10.76
N GLU A 165 -9.99 1.09 9.79
CA GLU A 165 -10.13 -0.34 10.06
C GLU A 165 -8.94 -0.90 10.84
N GLU A 166 -9.23 -1.68 11.88
CA GLU A 166 -8.22 -2.39 12.66
C GLU A 166 -7.93 -3.75 12.01
N ILE A 167 -6.69 -3.91 11.54
CA ILE A 167 -6.23 -5.15 10.90
C ILE A 167 -4.98 -5.61 11.66
N ASP A 168 -5.02 -6.80 12.21
CA ASP A 168 -3.83 -7.41 12.80
C ASP A 168 -2.98 -8.09 11.69
N PHE A 169 -1.96 -7.37 11.21
CA PHE A 169 -0.96 -7.93 10.31
C PHE A 169 0.12 -8.70 11.06
N SER A 170 0.35 -8.45 12.36
CA SER A 170 1.44 -9.04 13.12
C SER A 170 1.32 -10.57 13.23
N ALA A 171 0.10 -11.09 13.24
CA ALA A 171 -0.18 -12.51 13.21
C ALA A 171 0.40 -13.23 11.97
N TYR A 172 0.59 -12.51 10.87
CA TYR A 172 1.12 -13.02 9.60
C TYR A 172 2.62 -12.72 9.43
N MET A 173 3.24 -12.06 10.40
CA MET A 173 4.66 -11.65 10.40
C MET A 173 5.51 -12.49 11.36
N SER A 174 4.95 -13.56 11.90
CA SER A 174 5.68 -14.46 12.79
C SER A 174 6.52 -15.42 11.95
N TYR A 175 7.84 -15.49 12.26
CA TYR A 175 8.76 -16.40 11.58
C TYR A 175 8.31 -17.85 11.76
N THR A 176 8.07 -18.54 10.65
CA THR A 176 7.63 -19.94 10.61
C THR A 176 8.70 -20.85 10.00
N GLY A 177 9.98 -20.44 10.05
CA GLY A 177 11.09 -21.10 9.38
C GLY A 177 11.04 -22.62 9.38
N ASN A 178 11.49 -23.21 8.29
CA ASN A 178 11.63 -24.67 8.10
C ASN A 178 12.72 -25.22 8.98
#